data_2f33c273cb1de1229962bcf5155297c0
#
_entry.id   2f33c273cb1de1229962bcf5155297c0
#
_cell.length_a   1.000
_cell.length_b   1.000
_cell.length_c   1.000
_cell.angle_alpha   90.00
_cell.angle_beta   90.00
_cell.angle_gamma   90.00
#
_symmetry.space_group_name_H-M   'P 1'
#
loop_
_entity.id
_entity.type
_entity.pdbx_description
1 polymer ?
#
loop_
_entity_poly.entity_id
_entity_poly.type
_entity_poly.pdbx_seq_one_letter_code
_entity_poly.pdbx_strand_id
1 'polypeptide(L)'
;MIFFISVFILLYIYVFFPLIIYIFGAVKKEYVNTTFTANDKSIVIVVPAHNEESVISKKIENHLALDYDKASYKVLVISDTSTDQTVSITKSYVDKYPGRVELFEVSDGLGKTNAINKALAGVECDFLVFSDANVYLKKDALLQISKCYKDDEVGGVAGQLIYTNDDLEGAAQSNGLYWKYEEMIKKSESLSGSMMGADGSIFSIRTSLLRELPVHVLDDFCSSMGVINQGYKLKFDDTIVAYEKGAESTAEEFPRKIRISNRSYNSYKHLRSECLNTLSLFNLWKLYSHKVLRWYSLLFMVLALVSNVYLAIFESGYLFKVILIAQVSFYIMAVLSWFEKFPKVPVVSKIAVIAEYFTMANIAAGIGILQSITGKKTVTWKKANSTR
;
A
#
# COMPACT_ATOMS: atom_id res chain seq x y z
N MET A 1 21.00 -28.32 2.42
CA MET A 1 21.34 -26.92 2.04
C MET A 1 20.11 -26.11 1.61
N ILE A 2 19.35 -26.51 0.58
CA ILE A 2 18.18 -25.73 0.05
C ILE A 2 17.16 -25.42 1.14
N PHE A 3 16.81 -26.40 1.99
CA PHE A 3 15.88 -26.21 3.11
C PHE A 3 16.31 -25.05 4.03
N PHE A 4 17.53 -25.09 4.51
CA PHE A 4 18.06 -24.09 5.44
C PHE A 4 18.15 -22.70 4.82
N ILE A 5 18.54 -22.58 3.55
CA ILE A 5 18.58 -21.32 2.81
C ILE A 5 17.16 -20.75 2.69
N SER A 6 16.19 -21.57 2.28
CA SER A 6 14.80 -21.13 2.11
C SER A 6 14.18 -20.67 3.42
N VAL A 7 14.36 -21.42 4.49
CA VAL A 7 13.89 -21.06 5.84
C VAL A 7 14.59 -19.79 6.33
N PHE A 8 15.92 -19.69 6.15
CA PHE A 8 16.64 -18.48 6.53
C PHE A 8 16.15 -17.23 5.80
N ILE A 9 15.91 -17.33 4.49
CA ILE A 9 15.38 -16.20 3.70
C ILE A 9 13.99 -15.81 4.19
N LEU A 10 13.10 -16.76 4.46
CA LEU A 10 11.76 -16.47 5.01
C LEU A 10 11.85 -15.81 6.40
N LEU A 11 12.70 -16.32 7.29
CA LEU A 11 12.94 -15.70 8.59
C LEU A 11 13.56 -14.30 8.45
N TYR A 12 14.48 -14.13 7.50
CA TYR A 12 15.07 -12.83 7.22
C TYR A 12 14.01 -11.82 6.80
N ILE A 13 13.16 -12.15 5.84
CA ILE A 13 12.13 -11.25 5.30
C ILE A 13 11.09 -10.84 6.38
N TYR A 14 10.63 -11.81 7.17
CA TYR A 14 9.49 -11.59 8.07
C TYR A 14 9.87 -11.33 9.53
N VAL A 15 11.10 -11.62 9.94
CA VAL A 15 11.54 -11.46 11.34
C VAL A 15 12.80 -10.59 11.42
N PHE A 16 13.89 -10.97 10.77
CA PHE A 16 15.17 -10.29 10.98
C PHE A 16 15.20 -8.90 10.36
N PHE A 17 14.76 -8.73 9.12
CA PHE A 17 14.72 -7.40 8.49
C PHE A 17 13.84 -6.42 9.27
N PRO A 18 12.58 -6.74 9.63
CA PRO A 18 11.76 -5.85 10.46
C PRO A 18 12.40 -5.49 11.81
N LEU A 19 13.05 -6.44 12.46
CA LEU A 19 13.76 -6.17 13.71
C LEU A 19 14.97 -5.25 13.49
N ILE A 20 15.77 -5.52 12.47
CA ILE A 20 16.96 -4.72 12.15
C ILE A 20 16.54 -3.29 11.80
N ILE A 21 15.56 -3.09 10.92
CA ILE A 21 15.12 -1.75 10.53
C ILE A 21 14.45 -1.01 11.70
N TYR A 22 13.76 -1.71 12.60
CA TYR A 22 13.23 -1.14 13.84
C TYR A 22 14.35 -0.60 14.73
N ILE A 23 15.44 -1.36 14.91
CA ILE A 23 16.61 -0.92 15.67
C ILE A 23 17.27 0.31 15.00
N PHE A 24 17.44 0.29 13.67
CA PHE A 24 17.98 1.43 12.93
C PHE A 24 17.12 2.68 13.10
N GLY A 25 15.79 2.55 13.00
CA GLY A 25 14.84 3.64 13.21
C GLY A 25 14.93 4.19 14.64
N ALA A 26 14.99 3.29 15.64
CA ALA A 26 15.09 3.67 17.05
C ALA A 26 16.42 4.38 17.41
N VAL A 27 17.51 4.06 16.70
CA VAL A 27 18.82 4.70 16.89
C VAL A 27 18.89 6.04 16.17
N LYS A 28 18.54 6.08 14.88
CA LYS A 28 18.69 7.28 14.05
C LYS A 28 17.69 8.38 14.41
N LYS A 29 16.43 8.02 14.65
CA LYS A 29 15.33 8.93 15.05
C LYS A 29 15.22 10.17 14.16
N GLU A 30 15.34 10.02 12.85
CA GLU A 30 15.17 11.11 11.90
C GLU A 30 13.68 11.51 11.81
N TYR A 31 13.19 12.20 12.85
CA TYR A 31 11.84 12.75 12.85
C TYR A 31 11.71 13.89 11.84
N VAL A 32 10.51 14.04 11.29
CA VAL A 32 10.19 15.20 10.47
C VAL A 32 10.10 16.43 11.38
N ASN A 33 10.66 17.55 10.96
CA ASN A 33 10.55 18.80 11.71
C ASN A 33 9.12 19.35 11.55
N THR A 34 8.35 19.33 12.63
CA THR A 34 6.92 19.70 12.64
C THR A 34 6.60 21.01 13.36
N THR A 35 7.59 21.94 13.49
CA THR A 35 7.28 23.25 14.07
C THR A 35 6.20 23.96 13.23
N PHE A 36 5.19 24.54 13.89
CA PHE A 36 4.01 25.13 13.25
C PHE A 36 4.35 26.23 12.24
N THR A 37 3.68 26.24 11.08
CA THR A 37 3.67 27.35 10.12
C THR A 37 2.29 27.61 9.59
N ALA A 38 2.12 28.77 8.97
CA ALA A 38 0.91 29.21 8.32
C ALA A 38 0.41 28.21 7.25
N ASN A 39 -0.91 28.13 7.07
CA ASN A 39 -1.62 27.30 6.11
C ASN A 39 -1.66 27.97 4.73
N ASP A 40 -0.49 28.40 4.22
CA ASP A 40 -0.35 29.22 3.02
C ASP A 40 0.06 28.44 1.77
N LYS A 41 0.32 27.13 1.91
CA LYS A 41 0.71 26.28 0.79
C LYS A 41 -0.49 25.85 -0.02
N SER A 42 -0.38 25.95 -1.34
CA SER A 42 -1.41 25.51 -2.28
C SER A 42 -1.41 23.98 -2.41
N ILE A 43 -2.59 23.35 -2.23
CA ILE A 43 -2.75 21.90 -2.24
C ILE A 43 -3.86 21.50 -3.20
N VAL A 44 -3.59 20.47 -4.03
CA VAL A 44 -4.61 19.77 -4.78
C VAL A 44 -4.78 18.37 -4.23
N ILE A 45 -5.99 18.08 -3.71
CA ILE A 45 -6.34 16.72 -3.28
C ILE A 45 -6.86 15.97 -4.49
N VAL A 46 -6.14 14.93 -4.88
CA VAL A 46 -6.40 14.09 -6.06
C VAL A 46 -7.23 12.88 -5.65
N VAL A 47 -8.45 12.79 -6.17
CA VAL A 47 -9.40 11.72 -5.87
C VAL A 47 -9.77 10.97 -7.16
N PRO A 48 -9.04 9.90 -7.50
CA PRO A 48 -9.41 9.08 -8.64
C PRO A 48 -10.66 8.25 -8.33
N ALA A 49 -11.62 8.25 -9.25
CA ALA A 49 -12.91 7.60 -9.11
C ALA A 49 -13.30 6.80 -10.36
N HIS A 50 -13.87 5.61 -10.17
CA HIS A 50 -14.50 4.81 -11.21
C HIS A 50 -15.71 4.07 -10.62
N ASN A 51 -16.92 4.50 -10.96
CA ASN A 51 -18.18 3.98 -10.41
C ASN A 51 -18.23 4.03 -8.86
N GLU A 52 -18.06 5.20 -8.26
CA GLU A 52 -17.97 5.43 -6.81
C GLU A 52 -19.21 6.17 -6.26
N GLU A 53 -20.39 6.07 -6.91
CA GLU A 53 -21.62 6.79 -6.53
C GLU A 53 -21.99 6.64 -5.04
N SER A 54 -21.70 5.47 -4.44
CA SER A 54 -22.02 5.16 -3.03
C SER A 54 -21.19 5.93 -2.01
N VAL A 55 -20.00 6.40 -2.39
CA VAL A 55 -19.03 7.01 -1.45
C VAL A 55 -18.59 8.42 -1.85
N ILE A 56 -18.69 8.80 -3.14
CA ILE A 56 -18.10 10.05 -3.65
C ILE A 56 -18.64 11.31 -2.98
N SER A 57 -19.94 11.35 -2.64
CA SER A 57 -20.56 12.47 -1.92
C SER A 57 -19.90 12.67 -0.55
N LYS A 58 -19.83 11.61 0.27
CA LYS A 58 -19.20 11.64 1.59
C LYS A 58 -17.71 11.98 1.51
N LYS A 59 -17.03 11.49 0.45
CA LYS A 59 -15.63 11.81 0.18
C LYS A 59 -15.40 13.29 -0.03
N ILE A 60 -16.18 13.91 -0.92
CA ILE A 60 -16.07 15.35 -1.19
C ILE A 60 -16.38 16.16 0.08
N GLU A 61 -17.45 15.81 0.80
CA GLU A 61 -17.82 16.48 2.06
C GLU A 61 -16.73 16.37 3.13
N ASN A 62 -16.13 15.19 3.30
CA ASN A 62 -14.99 14.99 4.20
C ASN A 62 -13.83 15.93 3.84
N HIS A 63 -13.52 16.05 2.55
CA HIS A 63 -12.42 16.90 2.11
C HIS A 63 -12.71 18.39 2.22
N LEU A 64 -13.94 18.82 1.98
CA LEU A 64 -14.38 20.21 2.18
C LEU A 64 -14.38 20.63 3.66
N ALA A 65 -14.46 19.67 4.59
CA ALA A 65 -14.48 19.87 6.03
C ALA A 65 -13.09 19.81 6.70
N LEU A 66 -12.01 19.71 5.92
CA LEU A 66 -10.64 19.68 6.48
C LEU A 66 -10.27 21.03 7.09
N ASP A 67 -9.51 20.96 8.21
CA ASP A 67 -9.00 22.12 8.95
C ASP A 67 -7.75 22.67 8.25
N TYR A 68 -7.95 23.33 7.13
CA TYR A 68 -6.91 24.03 6.37
C TYR A 68 -7.50 25.30 5.76
N ASP A 69 -6.67 26.29 5.40
CA ASP A 69 -7.19 27.47 4.73
C ASP A 69 -7.94 27.09 3.45
N LYS A 70 -9.22 27.50 3.42
CA LYS A 70 -10.14 27.08 2.34
C LYS A 70 -9.78 27.62 0.97
N ALA A 71 -9.05 28.72 0.91
CA ALA A 71 -8.55 29.31 -0.33
C ALA A 71 -7.29 28.61 -0.85
N SER A 72 -6.60 27.89 0.02
CA SER A 72 -5.30 27.28 -0.28
C SER A 72 -5.40 25.82 -0.72
N TYR A 73 -6.58 25.19 -0.77
CA TYR A 73 -6.73 23.85 -1.31
C TYR A 73 -8.01 23.64 -2.12
N LYS A 74 -7.95 22.71 -3.07
CA LYS A 74 -9.08 22.24 -3.85
C LYS A 74 -9.09 20.71 -3.95
N VAL A 75 -10.28 20.17 -4.23
CA VAL A 75 -10.52 18.74 -4.44
C VAL A 75 -10.71 18.51 -5.94
N LEU A 76 -9.81 17.74 -6.54
CA LEU A 76 -9.89 17.32 -7.94
C LEU A 76 -10.36 15.86 -8.00
N VAL A 77 -11.61 15.66 -8.38
CA VAL A 77 -12.15 14.33 -8.67
C VAL A 77 -11.84 13.97 -10.12
N ILE A 78 -11.20 12.81 -10.32
CA ILE A 78 -10.83 12.31 -11.64
C ILE A 78 -11.70 11.10 -11.94
N SER A 79 -12.67 11.25 -12.85
CA SER A 79 -13.54 10.15 -13.26
C SER A 79 -12.95 9.41 -14.46
N ASP A 80 -12.58 8.14 -14.25
CA ASP A 80 -12.12 7.24 -15.32
C ASP A 80 -13.30 6.40 -15.83
N THR A 81 -13.99 6.87 -16.87
CA THR A 81 -15.10 6.16 -17.55
C THR A 81 -16.22 5.66 -16.59
N SER A 82 -16.58 6.44 -15.58
CA SER A 82 -17.70 6.06 -14.70
C SER A 82 -19.02 6.01 -15.46
N THR A 83 -19.81 4.96 -15.22
CA THR A 83 -21.11 4.70 -15.87
C THR A 83 -22.29 4.82 -14.90
N ASP A 84 -22.02 5.01 -13.61
CA ASP A 84 -22.98 5.25 -12.55
C ASP A 84 -23.18 6.76 -12.29
N GLN A 85 -23.74 7.14 -11.14
CA GLN A 85 -24.00 8.54 -10.80
C GLN A 85 -22.76 9.32 -10.30
N THR A 86 -21.56 8.75 -10.30
CA THR A 86 -20.35 9.41 -9.79
C THR A 86 -20.14 10.79 -10.41
N VAL A 87 -20.27 10.90 -11.74
CA VAL A 87 -20.07 12.14 -12.49
C VAL A 87 -21.15 13.18 -12.14
N SER A 88 -22.42 12.78 -12.15
CA SER A 88 -23.54 13.69 -11.86
C SER A 88 -23.50 14.22 -10.44
N ILE A 89 -23.18 13.36 -9.46
CA ILE A 89 -22.99 13.77 -8.06
C ILE A 89 -21.83 14.77 -7.98
N THR A 90 -20.67 14.47 -8.57
CA THR A 90 -19.52 15.37 -8.51
C THR A 90 -19.82 16.73 -9.16
N LYS A 91 -20.52 16.78 -10.31
CA LYS A 91 -20.93 18.02 -10.96
C LYS A 91 -21.78 18.90 -10.05
N SER A 92 -22.69 18.32 -9.27
CA SER A 92 -23.49 19.07 -8.30
C SER A 92 -22.64 19.76 -7.22
N TYR A 93 -21.52 19.15 -6.83
CA TYR A 93 -20.56 19.77 -5.90
C TYR A 93 -19.69 20.83 -6.59
N VAL A 94 -19.32 20.66 -7.86
CA VAL A 94 -18.63 21.69 -8.64
C VAL A 94 -19.48 22.96 -8.71
N ASP A 95 -20.77 22.82 -9.03
CA ASP A 95 -21.71 23.95 -9.10
C ASP A 95 -21.91 24.62 -7.73
N LYS A 96 -21.95 23.83 -6.66
CA LYS A 96 -22.17 24.34 -5.29
C LYS A 96 -20.93 24.99 -4.67
N TYR A 97 -19.73 24.53 -5.05
CA TYR A 97 -18.45 24.97 -4.48
C TYR A 97 -17.45 25.32 -5.61
N PRO A 98 -17.74 26.36 -6.42
CA PRO A 98 -16.89 26.74 -7.54
C PRO A 98 -15.48 27.10 -7.07
N GLY A 99 -14.46 26.61 -7.78
CA GLY A 99 -13.04 26.77 -7.44
C GLY A 99 -12.53 25.89 -6.30
N ARG A 100 -13.43 25.23 -5.53
CA ARG A 100 -13.08 24.34 -4.43
C ARG A 100 -13.19 22.86 -4.82
N VAL A 101 -14.10 22.51 -5.70
CA VAL A 101 -14.27 21.16 -6.25
C VAL A 101 -14.14 21.25 -7.76
N GLU A 102 -13.35 20.39 -8.33
CA GLU A 102 -13.15 20.27 -9.77
C GLU A 102 -13.38 18.82 -10.21
N LEU A 103 -13.91 18.63 -11.41
CA LEU A 103 -14.11 17.34 -12.04
C LEU A 103 -13.29 17.27 -13.34
N PHE A 104 -12.48 16.22 -13.46
CA PHE A 104 -11.81 15.88 -14.70
C PHE A 104 -12.32 14.52 -15.20
N GLU A 105 -12.91 14.49 -16.39
CA GLU A 105 -13.47 13.29 -17.00
C GLU A 105 -12.51 12.70 -18.03
N VAL A 106 -12.20 11.42 -17.90
CA VAL A 106 -11.38 10.65 -18.84
C VAL A 106 -12.24 9.58 -19.50
N SER A 107 -12.19 9.51 -20.84
CA SER A 107 -13.06 8.67 -21.65
C SER A 107 -12.40 7.44 -22.29
N ASP A 108 -11.09 7.28 -22.16
CA ASP A 108 -10.34 6.20 -22.83
C ASP A 108 -10.25 4.89 -22.04
N GLY A 109 -10.62 4.90 -20.75
CA GLY A 109 -10.70 3.69 -19.93
C GLY A 109 -9.36 2.96 -19.71
N LEU A 110 -8.25 3.69 -19.81
CA LEU A 110 -6.90 3.12 -19.65
C LEU A 110 -6.46 2.99 -18.18
N GLY A 111 -7.38 3.21 -17.23
CA GLY A 111 -7.19 2.98 -15.80
C GLY A 111 -6.62 4.15 -15.02
N LYS A 112 -6.59 3.98 -13.68
CA LYS A 112 -6.26 5.01 -12.69
C LYS A 112 -5.00 5.81 -13.02
N THR A 113 -3.91 5.15 -13.35
CA THR A 113 -2.61 5.81 -13.60
C THR A 113 -2.68 6.73 -14.82
N ASN A 114 -3.35 6.30 -15.90
CA ASN A 114 -3.56 7.13 -17.08
C ASN A 114 -4.45 8.35 -16.78
N ALA A 115 -5.53 8.13 -16.02
CA ALA A 115 -6.44 9.18 -15.62
C ALA A 115 -5.73 10.26 -14.79
N ILE A 116 -4.89 9.84 -13.84
CA ILE A 116 -4.05 10.73 -13.03
C ILE A 116 -3.07 11.52 -13.91
N ASN A 117 -2.34 10.86 -14.82
CA ASN A 117 -1.40 11.54 -15.72
C ASN A 117 -2.07 12.67 -16.50
N LYS A 118 -3.25 12.39 -17.09
CA LYS A 118 -4.00 13.38 -17.88
C LYS A 118 -4.52 14.54 -17.04
N ALA A 119 -5.08 14.23 -15.88
CA ALA A 119 -5.68 15.24 -15.02
C ALA A 119 -4.64 16.16 -14.36
N LEU A 120 -3.44 15.66 -14.12
CA LEU A 120 -2.38 16.43 -13.47
C LEU A 120 -1.42 17.12 -14.46
N ALA A 121 -1.61 16.93 -15.77
CA ALA A 121 -0.83 17.64 -16.77
C ALA A 121 -1.09 19.16 -16.67
N GLY A 122 -0.08 19.93 -16.24
CA GLY A 122 -0.17 21.37 -16.07
C GLY A 122 -0.84 21.86 -14.79
N VAL A 123 -1.07 20.99 -13.80
CA VAL A 123 -1.56 21.40 -12.49
C VAL A 123 -0.45 22.13 -11.73
N GLU A 124 -0.73 23.35 -11.32
CA GLU A 124 0.15 24.19 -10.51
C GLU A 124 -0.31 24.24 -9.06
N CYS A 125 0.52 23.72 -8.15
CA CYS A 125 0.34 23.80 -6.69
C CYS A 125 1.66 23.43 -6.00
N ASP A 126 1.77 23.69 -4.69
CA ASP A 126 2.96 23.28 -3.93
C ASP A 126 2.98 21.75 -3.74
N PHE A 127 1.83 21.17 -3.36
CA PHE A 127 1.74 19.73 -3.04
C PHE A 127 0.51 19.09 -3.67
N LEU A 128 0.70 17.85 -4.12
CA LEU A 128 -0.39 16.94 -4.47
C LEU A 128 -0.63 15.98 -3.31
N VAL A 129 -1.89 15.81 -2.92
CA VAL A 129 -2.31 14.85 -1.90
C VAL A 129 -3.20 13.81 -2.58
N PHE A 130 -2.77 12.57 -2.64
CA PHE A 130 -3.53 11.47 -3.25
C PHE A 130 -4.32 10.73 -2.18
N SER A 131 -5.58 10.45 -2.48
CA SER A 131 -6.45 9.67 -1.59
C SER A 131 -7.54 8.96 -2.38
N ASP A 132 -7.67 7.65 -2.19
CA ASP A 132 -8.70 6.84 -2.86
C ASP A 132 -10.12 7.29 -2.47
N ALA A 133 -11.11 7.05 -3.35
CA ALA A 133 -12.49 7.56 -3.19
C ALA A 133 -13.20 7.06 -1.93
N ASN A 134 -12.85 5.87 -1.41
CA ASN A 134 -13.42 5.27 -0.21
C ASN A 134 -12.62 5.53 1.09
N VAL A 135 -11.63 6.40 1.03
CA VAL A 135 -10.77 6.77 2.17
C VAL A 135 -11.17 8.14 2.70
N TYR A 136 -11.32 8.29 4.00
CA TYR A 136 -11.70 9.55 4.66
C TYR A 136 -10.53 10.07 5.49
N LEU A 137 -10.23 11.35 5.39
CA LEU A 137 -9.12 11.97 6.09
C LEU A 137 -9.56 12.52 7.45
N LYS A 138 -8.68 12.44 8.43
CA LYS A 138 -8.82 13.17 9.69
C LYS A 138 -8.77 14.67 9.40
N LYS A 139 -9.56 15.48 10.13
CA LYS A 139 -9.72 16.92 9.86
C LYS A 139 -8.41 17.69 9.74
N ASP A 140 -7.42 17.37 10.54
CA ASP A 140 -6.11 18.04 10.57
C ASP A 140 -5.07 17.46 9.61
N ALA A 141 -5.45 16.50 8.74
CA ALA A 141 -4.50 15.78 7.88
C ALA A 141 -3.67 16.71 6.98
N LEU A 142 -4.28 17.71 6.34
CA LEU A 142 -3.54 18.67 5.50
C LEU A 142 -2.57 19.53 6.30
N LEU A 143 -2.93 19.89 7.53
CA LEU A 143 -2.03 20.58 8.45
C LEU A 143 -0.79 19.76 8.77
N GLN A 144 -0.98 18.47 9.09
CA GLN A 144 0.12 17.59 9.39
C GLN A 144 1.02 17.35 8.16
N ILE A 145 0.42 17.16 6.97
CA ILE A 145 1.16 17.08 5.71
C ILE A 145 1.98 18.34 5.47
N SER A 146 1.37 19.52 5.57
CA SER A 146 2.07 20.81 5.34
C SER A 146 3.25 21.01 6.27
N LYS A 147 3.13 20.59 7.55
CA LYS A 147 4.24 20.63 8.52
C LYS A 147 5.44 19.80 8.07
N CYS A 148 5.23 18.65 7.47
CA CYS A 148 6.32 17.78 7.03
C CYS A 148 7.17 18.40 5.92
N TYR A 149 6.58 19.23 5.07
CA TYR A 149 7.26 19.88 3.95
C TYR A 149 8.08 21.14 4.31
N LYS A 150 8.18 21.47 5.58
CA LYS A 150 9.14 22.46 6.07
C LYS A 150 10.58 22.04 5.94
N ASP A 151 10.81 20.75 5.98
CA ASP A 151 12.09 20.16 5.67
C ASP A 151 12.21 20.08 4.13
N ASP A 152 13.11 20.88 3.57
CA ASP A 152 13.32 20.93 2.11
C ASP A 152 13.83 19.60 1.54
N GLU A 153 14.40 18.73 2.36
CA GLU A 153 14.81 17.38 1.96
C GLU A 153 13.61 16.43 1.82
N VAL A 154 12.44 16.78 2.39
CA VAL A 154 11.21 15.98 2.28
C VAL A 154 10.51 16.30 0.95
N GLY A 155 10.50 15.34 0.07
CA GLY A 155 9.80 15.43 -1.23
C GLY A 155 8.47 14.71 -1.24
N GLY A 156 8.23 13.78 -0.30
CA GLY A 156 6.97 13.07 -0.16
C GLY A 156 6.70 12.60 1.26
N VAL A 157 5.41 12.46 1.58
CA VAL A 157 4.93 12.04 2.90
C VAL A 157 3.78 11.05 2.73
N ALA A 158 3.75 9.99 3.55
CA ALA A 158 2.61 9.08 3.66
C ALA A 158 2.08 9.07 5.10
N GLY A 159 0.78 8.84 5.24
CA GLY A 159 0.10 8.78 6.52
C GLY A 159 -0.24 7.36 6.95
N GLN A 160 -0.86 7.28 8.13
CA GLN A 160 -1.39 6.07 8.72
C GLN A 160 -2.80 5.78 8.20
N LEU A 161 -3.06 4.54 7.83
CA LEU A 161 -4.40 4.05 7.51
C LEU A 161 -5.00 3.26 8.68
N ILE A 162 -6.19 3.67 9.13
CA ILE A 162 -6.94 2.98 10.16
C ILE A 162 -8.19 2.34 9.53
N TYR A 163 -8.32 1.01 9.66
CA TYR A 163 -9.54 0.32 9.26
C TYR A 163 -10.65 0.52 10.30
N THR A 164 -11.86 0.87 9.83
CA THR A 164 -13.00 1.28 10.67
C THR A 164 -14.08 0.20 10.85
N ASN A 165 -13.82 -1.04 10.52
CA ASN A 165 -14.77 -2.13 10.75
C ASN A 165 -14.88 -2.38 12.26
N ASP A 166 -16.04 -2.09 12.85
CA ASP A 166 -16.27 -2.12 14.30
C ASP A 166 -16.20 -3.54 14.90
N ASP A 167 -16.47 -4.58 14.11
CA ASP A 167 -16.39 -5.99 14.51
C ASP A 167 -15.38 -6.73 13.62
N LEU A 168 -14.09 -6.52 13.87
CA LEU A 168 -13.02 -7.20 13.15
C LEU A 168 -12.97 -8.70 13.51
N GLU A 169 -13.78 -9.53 12.85
CA GLU A 169 -13.64 -10.98 12.85
C GLU A 169 -12.99 -11.48 11.52
N GLY A 170 -12.27 -12.58 11.60
CA GLY A 170 -11.72 -13.27 10.42
C GLY A 170 -10.74 -12.44 9.58
N ALA A 171 -11.03 -12.29 8.28
CA ALA A 171 -10.17 -11.65 7.30
C ALA A 171 -9.86 -10.18 7.60
N ALA A 172 -10.83 -9.41 8.11
CA ALA A 172 -10.64 -8.01 8.47
C ALA A 172 -9.68 -7.85 9.66
N GLN A 173 -9.72 -8.76 10.65
CA GLN A 173 -8.79 -8.77 11.77
C GLN A 173 -7.34 -9.07 11.34
N SER A 174 -7.16 -10.04 10.44
CA SER A 174 -5.82 -10.38 9.91
C SER A 174 -5.25 -9.26 9.08
N ASN A 175 -6.09 -8.63 8.26
CA ASN A 175 -5.69 -7.48 7.46
C ASN A 175 -5.23 -6.33 8.37
N GLY A 176 -5.94 -6.07 9.47
CA GLY A 176 -5.56 -5.07 10.47
C GLY A 176 -4.23 -5.39 11.18
N LEU A 177 -3.96 -6.66 11.53
CA LEU A 177 -2.69 -7.08 12.15
C LEU A 177 -1.52 -6.96 11.18
N TYR A 178 -1.72 -7.43 9.94
CA TYR A 178 -0.72 -7.29 8.88
C TYR A 178 -0.43 -5.81 8.60
N TRP A 179 -1.47 -4.98 8.57
CA TRP A 179 -1.32 -3.55 8.31
C TRP A 179 -0.51 -2.85 9.40
N LYS A 180 -0.78 -3.13 10.68
CA LYS A 180 0.02 -2.62 11.81
C LYS A 180 1.48 -3.03 11.72
N TYR A 181 1.75 -4.26 11.29
CA TYR A 181 3.11 -4.75 11.05
C TYR A 181 3.78 -4.00 9.90
N GLU A 182 3.08 -3.76 8.78
CA GLU A 182 3.58 -3.03 7.64
C GLU A 182 3.86 -1.55 7.99
N GLU A 183 2.97 -0.92 8.76
CA GLU A 183 3.14 0.45 9.25
C GLU A 183 4.36 0.58 10.19
N MET A 184 4.58 -0.40 11.07
CA MET A 184 5.77 -0.44 11.92
C MET A 184 7.05 -0.44 11.08
N ILE A 185 7.09 -1.22 9.99
CA ILE A 185 8.23 -1.25 9.07
C ILE A 185 8.38 0.11 8.37
N LYS A 186 7.31 0.67 7.78
CA LYS A 186 7.32 1.97 7.11
C LYS A 186 7.81 3.10 8.03
N LYS A 187 7.29 3.13 9.26
CA LYS A 187 7.73 4.09 10.29
C LYS A 187 9.21 3.94 10.60
N SER A 188 9.68 2.72 10.78
CA SER A 188 11.09 2.43 11.06
C SER A 188 12.02 2.79 9.90
N GLU A 189 11.60 2.51 8.65
CA GLU A 189 12.30 2.94 7.44
C GLU A 189 12.37 4.47 7.35
N SER A 190 11.26 5.17 7.63
CA SER A 190 11.18 6.63 7.66
C SER A 190 12.13 7.22 8.70
N LEU A 191 12.10 6.70 9.93
CA LEU A 191 12.99 7.11 11.02
C LEU A 191 14.48 6.83 10.73
N SER A 192 14.78 5.90 9.82
CA SER A 192 16.14 5.60 9.38
C SER A 192 16.57 6.32 8.08
N GLY A 193 15.75 7.26 7.60
CA GLY A 193 16.00 8.05 6.38
C GLY A 193 14.74 8.19 5.52
N SER A 194 14.47 7.24 4.63
CA SER A 194 13.28 7.21 3.77
C SER A 194 12.57 5.87 3.85
N MET A 195 11.24 5.86 3.84
CA MET A 195 10.46 4.64 3.61
C MET A 195 10.52 4.20 2.14
N MET A 196 10.25 2.92 1.85
CA MET A 196 10.33 2.35 0.50
C MET A 196 8.94 2.18 -0.12
N GLY A 197 8.43 3.28 -0.68
CA GLY A 197 7.14 3.33 -1.38
C GLY A 197 5.93 3.54 -0.46
N ALA A 198 5.02 4.40 -0.89
CA ALA A 198 3.72 4.65 -0.26
C ALA A 198 2.64 3.70 -0.78
N ASP A 199 1.47 3.75 -0.17
CA ASP A 199 0.22 3.15 -0.64
C ASP A 199 -0.81 4.23 -0.97
N GLY A 200 -1.86 3.86 -1.70
CA GLY A 200 -2.83 4.80 -2.26
C GLY A 200 -3.83 5.38 -1.26
N SER A 201 -3.81 4.99 0.01
CA SER A 201 -4.78 5.45 1.01
C SER A 201 -4.62 6.94 1.31
N ILE A 202 -3.40 7.34 1.67
CA ILE A 202 -3.00 8.74 1.81
C ILE A 202 -1.49 8.90 1.63
N PHE A 203 -1.11 9.63 0.59
CA PHE A 203 0.26 10.10 0.43
C PHE A 203 0.27 11.45 -0.29
N SER A 204 1.36 12.16 -0.16
CA SER A 204 1.56 13.48 -0.74
C SER A 204 2.96 13.56 -1.34
N ILE A 205 3.10 14.35 -2.40
CA ILE A 205 4.39 14.68 -3.02
C ILE A 205 4.46 16.17 -3.36
N ARG A 206 5.67 16.74 -3.42
CA ARG A 206 5.86 18.05 -4.05
C ARG A 206 5.48 17.95 -5.53
N THR A 207 4.69 18.90 -6.02
CA THR A 207 4.23 18.89 -7.42
C THR A 207 5.38 18.91 -8.41
N SER A 208 6.47 19.60 -8.08
CA SER A 208 7.70 19.64 -8.89
C SER A 208 8.38 18.29 -9.09
N LEU A 209 8.05 17.28 -8.28
CA LEU A 209 8.59 15.92 -8.36
C LEU A 209 7.67 14.95 -9.10
N LEU A 210 6.47 15.41 -9.51
CA LEU A 210 5.54 14.60 -10.29
C LEU A 210 6.15 14.22 -11.64
N ARG A 211 5.97 12.95 -12.02
CA ARG A 211 6.36 12.42 -13.33
C ARG A 211 5.21 11.68 -13.96
N GLU A 212 5.16 11.69 -15.27
CA GLU A 212 4.25 10.85 -16.03
C GLU A 212 4.64 9.37 -15.88
N LEU A 213 3.66 8.51 -15.65
CA LEU A 213 3.85 7.09 -15.37
C LEU A 213 3.24 6.20 -16.45
N PRO A 214 3.86 5.05 -16.77
CA PRO A 214 3.23 4.06 -17.63
C PRO A 214 1.90 3.56 -17.04
N VAL A 215 0.89 3.32 -17.87
CA VAL A 215 -0.48 2.97 -17.44
C VAL A 215 -0.58 1.67 -16.62
N HIS A 216 0.37 0.76 -16.77
CA HIS A 216 0.37 -0.57 -16.15
C HIS A 216 1.12 -0.67 -14.82
N VAL A 217 1.62 0.45 -14.29
CA VAL A 217 2.30 0.50 -12.98
C VAL A 217 1.36 0.98 -11.87
N LEU A 218 1.74 0.79 -10.62
CA LEU A 218 1.07 1.39 -9.46
C LEU A 218 1.49 2.85 -9.34
N ASP A 219 0.53 3.74 -9.40
CA ASP A 219 0.72 5.19 -9.29
C ASP A 219 1.33 5.61 -7.95
N ASP A 220 0.83 5.08 -6.84
CA ASP A 220 1.30 5.34 -5.48
C ASP A 220 2.77 4.93 -5.29
N PHE A 221 3.09 3.67 -5.61
CA PHE A 221 4.45 3.16 -5.47
C PHE A 221 5.44 3.87 -6.40
N CYS A 222 5.06 4.09 -7.67
CA CYS A 222 5.96 4.73 -8.64
C CYS A 222 6.19 6.21 -8.33
N SER A 223 5.13 6.97 -8.01
CA SER A 223 5.26 8.39 -7.65
C SER A 223 6.11 8.57 -6.39
N SER A 224 5.86 7.77 -5.36
CA SER A 224 6.60 7.86 -4.10
C SER A 224 8.06 7.40 -4.22
N MET A 225 8.34 6.34 -4.97
CA MET A 225 9.73 5.95 -5.27
C MET A 225 10.43 6.97 -6.18
N GLY A 226 9.70 7.61 -7.09
CA GLY A 226 10.19 8.70 -7.91
C GLY A 226 10.71 9.89 -7.10
N VAL A 227 10.13 10.16 -5.93
CA VAL A 227 10.63 11.15 -4.97
C VAL A 227 12.04 10.79 -4.49
N ILE A 228 12.24 9.53 -4.08
CA ILE A 228 13.53 9.06 -3.55
C ILE A 228 14.59 9.03 -4.67
N ASN A 229 14.21 8.61 -5.87
CA ASN A 229 15.10 8.58 -7.02
C ASN A 229 15.56 9.98 -7.45
N GLN A 230 14.80 11.03 -7.12
CA GLN A 230 15.17 12.43 -7.33
C GLN A 230 15.98 13.04 -6.19
N GLY A 231 16.42 12.24 -5.21
CA GLY A 231 17.30 12.64 -4.11
C GLY A 231 16.57 13.17 -2.88
N TYR A 232 15.24 13.17 -2.87
CA TYR A 232 14.45 13.63 -1.72
C TYR A 232 14.10 12.48 -0.78
N LYS A 233 13.70 12.82 0.45
CA LYS A 233 13.21 11.87 1.44
C LYS A 233 11.71 11.64 1.27
N LEU A 234 11.30 10.35 1.38
CA LEU A 234 9.92 9.94 1.53
C LEU A 234 9.69 9.57 3.01
N LYS A 235 8.84 10.31 3.69
CA LYS A 235 8.60 10.15 5.13
C LYS A 235 7.25 9.48 5.41
N PHE A 236 7.16 8.85 6.58
CA PHE A 236 5.91 8.35 7.16
C PHE A 236 5.64 9.13 8.45
N ASP A 237 4.43 9.68 8.58
CA ASP A 237 3.99 10.38 9.78
C ASP A 237 2.63 9.80 10.24
N ASP A 238 2.61 9.20 11.42
CA ASP A 238 1.41 8.60 12.02
C ASP A 238 0.40 9.61 12.57
N THR A 239 0.71 10.90 12.56
CA THR A 239 -0.25 11.97 12.86
C THR A 239 -1.15 12.30 11.67
N ILE A 240 -0.72 11.96 10.42
CA ILE A 240 -1.50 12.05 9.20
C ILE A 240 -2.38 10.81 9.12
N VAL A 241 -3.65 10.94 9.50
CA VAL A 241 -4.55 9.79 9.65
C VAL A 241 -5.60 9.75 8.55
N ALA A 242 -5.78 8.57 7.97
CA ALA A 242 -6.84 8.23 7.04
C ALA A 242 -7.64 7.03 7.56
N TYR A 243 -8.93 6.98 7.22
CA TYR A 243 -9.87 5.93 7.62
C TYR A 243 -10.43 5.24 6.38
N GLU A 244 -10.46 3.91 6.38
CA GLU A 244 -11.02 3.10 5.31
C GLU A 244 -11.80 1.92 5.89
N LYS A 245 -12.87 1.50 5.21
CA LYS A 245 -13.53 0.22 5.51
C LYS A 245 -12.73 -0.92 4.87
N GLY A 246 -12.22 -1.84 5.66
CA GLY A 246 -11.49 -3.02 5.19
C GLY A 246 -12.39 -4.01 4.44
N ALA A 247 -11.82 -4.84 3.56
CA ALA A 247 -12.53 -5.93 2.92
C ALA A 247 -13.04 -6.94 3.96
N GLU A 248 -14.29 -7.35 3.83
CA GLU A 248 -14.95 -8.24 4.80
C GLU A 248 -14.58 -9.71 4.61
N SER A 249 -14.15 -10.11 3.41
CA SER A 249 -13.80 -11.49 3.13
C SER A 249 -12.44 -11.66 2.44
N THR A 250 -11.80 -12.80 2.72
CA THR A 250 -10.57 -13.23 2.06
C THR A 250 -10.79 -13.47 0.57
N ALA A 251 -12.00 -13.87 0.17
CA ALA A 251 -12.37 -14.08 -1.23
C ALA A 251 -12.34 -12.80 -2.07
N GLU A 252 -12.70 -11.64 -1.49
CA GLU A 252 -12.57 -10.34 -2.13
C GLU A 252 -11.12 -9.83 -2.12
N GLU A 253 -10.38 -10.10 -1.06
CA GLU A 253 -8.99 -9.62 -0.89
C GLU A 253 -8.01 -10.37 -1.81
N PHE A 254 -8.22 -11.65 -2.08
CA PHE A 254 -7.32 -12.48 -2.88
C PHE A 254 -7.10 -11.94 -4.31
N PRO A 255 -8.13 -11.69 -5.13
CA PRO A 255 -7.94 -11.12 -6.47
C PRO A 255 -7.38 -9.69 -6.42
N ARG A 256 -7.70 -8.90 -5.38
CA ARG A 256 -7.12 -7.58 -5.16
C ARG A 256 -5.60 -7.68 -4.95
N LYS A 257 -5.12 -8.62 -4.13
CA LYS A 257 -3.69 -8.84 -3.89
C LYS A 257 -2.94 -9.36 -5.11
N ILE A 258 -3.54 -10.24 -5.92
CA ILE A 258 -2.95 -10.67 -7.20
C ILE A 258 -2.71 -9.45 -8.10
N ARG A 259 -3.72 -8.59 -8.25
CA ARG A 259 -3.63 -7.37 -9.06
C ARG A 259 -2.56 -6.41 -8.54
N ILE A 260 -2.55 -6.15 -7.23
CA ILE A 260 -1.56 -5.28 -6.58
C ILE A 260 -0.16 -5.84 -6.82
N SER A 261 0.07 -7.13 -6.59
CA SER A 261 1.38 -7.76 -6.76
C SER A 261 1.86 -7.75 -8.22
N ASN A 262 0.95 -7.98 -9.19
CA ASN A 262 1.27 -7.86 -10.61
C ASN A 262 1.74 -6.44 -10.95
N ARG A 263 0.98 -5.42 -10.54
CA ARG A 263 1.30 -4.02 -10.80
C ARG A 263 2.54 -3.56 -10.04
N SER A 264 2.73 -3.97 -8.79
CA SER A 264 3.94 -3.68 -7.99
C SER A 264 5.20 -4.21 -8.66
N TYR A 265 5.15 -5.44 -9.17
CA TYR A 265 6.29 -6.04 -9.85
C TYR A 265 6.57 -5.37 -11.22
N ASN A 266 5.53 -4.95 -11.95
CA ASN A 266 5.68 -4.14 -13.15
C ASN A 266 6.28 -2.76 -12.83
N SER A 267 5.87 -2.14 -11.72
CA SER A 267 6.46 -0.89 -11.22
C SER A 267 7.94 -1.05 -10.90
N TYR A 268 8.30 -2.13 -10.22
CA TYR A 268 9.71 -2.43 -9.94
C TYR A 268 10.52 -2.62 -11.22
N LYS A 269 10.00 -3.37 -12.21
CA LYS A 269 10.69 -3.53 -13.51
C LYS A 269 10.92 -2.19 -14.21
N HIS A 270 9.94 -1.28 -14.11
CA HIS A 270 10.05 0.07 -14.68
C HIS A 270 11.11 0.90 -13.94
N LEU A 271 11.12 0.87 -12.61
CA LEU A 271 12.01 1.71 -11.80
C LEU A 271 13.39 1.10 -11.53
N ARG A 272 13.59 -0.20 -11.79
CA ARG A 272 14.79 -0.94 -11.36
C ARG A 272 16.10 -0.28 -11.76
N SER A 273 16.24 0.12 -13.02
CA SER A 273 17.47 0.73 -13.51
C SER A 273 17.75 2.06 -12.83
N GLU A 274 16.73 2.88 -12.65
CA GLU A 274 16.85 4.16 -11.96
C GLU A 274 17.21 3.96 -10.50
N CYS A 275 16.49 3.08 -9.77
CA CYS A 275 16.79 2.77 -8.37
C CYS A 275 18.23 2.29 -8.16
N LEU A 276 18.76 1.45 -9.05
CA LEU A 276 20.14 0.96 -8.95
C LEU A 276 21.19 2.08 -9.14
N ASN A 277 20.85 3.11 -9.90
CA ASN A 277 21.76 4.22 -10.18
C ASN A 277 21.66 5.38 -9.18
N THR A 278 20.49 5.58 -8.55
CA THR A 278 20.23 6.77 -7.73
C THR A 278 20.17 6.48 -6.23
N LEU A 279 19.72 5.28 -5.83
CA LEU A 279 19.55 4.96 -4.42
C LEU A 279 20.90 4.67 -3.73
N SER A 280 21.04 5.13 -2.49
CA SER A 280 22.14 4.69 -1.63
C SER A 280 22.06 3.18 -1.36
N LEU A 281 23.21 2.55 -1.03
CA LEU A 281 23.26 1.12 -0.67
C LEU A 281 22.28 0.76 0.45
N PHE A 282 22.07 1.66 1.41
CA PHE A 282 21.15 1.45 2.52
C PHE A 282 19.68 1.47 2.04
N ASN A 283 19.31 2.38 1.14
CA ASN A 283 17.98 2.42 0.55
C ASN A 283 17.74 1.22 -0.40
N LEU A 284 18.75 0.81 -1.17
CA LEU A 284 18.69 -0.42 -1.95
C LEU A 284 18.47 -1.64 -1.06
N TRP A 285 19.21 -1.76 0.04
CA TRP A 285 19.04 -2.84 1.00
C TRP A 285 17.60 -2.86 1.56
N LYS A 286 17.02 -1.71 1.92
CA LYS A 286 15.61 -1.62 2.36
C LYS A 286 14.65 -2.05 1.26
N LEU A 287 14.79 -1.52 0.04
CA LEU A 287 13.93 -1.87 -1.09
C LEU A 287 13.95 -3.38 -1.38
N TYR A 288 15.13 -3.96 -1.45
CA TYR A 288 15.26 -5.40 -1.74
C TYR A 288 14.72 -6.25 -0.59
N SER A 289 15.03 -5.94 0.66
CA SER A 289 14.59 -6.72 1.82
C SER A 289 13.09 -6.58 2.09
N HIS A 290 12.56 -5.36 2.01
CA HIS A 290 11.15 -5.10 2.31
C HIS A 290 10.20 -5.49 1.18
N LYS A 291 10.55 -5.20 -0.07
CA LYS A 291 9.63 -5.39 -1.21
C LYS A 291 10.06 -6.55 -2.09
N VAL A 292 11.27 -6.51 -2.66
CA VAL A 292 11.67 -7.46 -3.72
C VAL A 292 11.73 -8.90 -3.21
N LEU A 293 12.44 -9.19 -2.11
CA LEU A 293 12.54 -10.54 -1.57
C LEU A 293 11.18 -11.09 -1.11
N ARG A 294 10.32 -10.23 -0.55
CA ARG A 294 8.96 -10.63 -0.13
C ARG A 294 8.11 -11.11 -1.30
N TRP A 295 8.28 -10.56 -2.48
CA TRP A 295 7.58 -11.04 -3.68
C TRP A 295 7.95 -12.47 -4.07
N TYR A 296 9.13 -12.94 -3.71
CA TYR A 296 9.59 -14.32 -3.96
C TYR A 296 9.31 -15.30 -2.80
N SER A 297 8.59 -14.86 -1.75
CA SER A 297 8.33 -15.71 -0.58
C SER A 297 7.65 -17.03 -0.94
N LEU A 298 6.68 -17.03 -1.88
CA LEU A 298 6.04 -18.28 -2.33
C LEU A 298 7.06 -19.29 -2.86
N LEU A 299 8.05 -18.85 -3.64
CA LEU A 299 9.12 -19.72 -4.14
C LEU A 299 9.87 -20.36 -2.97
N PHE A 300 10.28 -19.57 -1.96
CA PHE A 300 11.00 -20.09 -0.80
C PHE A 300 10.11 -20.97 0.09
N MET A 301 8.81 -20.70 0.20
CA MET A 301 7.86 -21.60 0.87
C MET A 301 7.78 -22.96 0.20
N VAL A 302 7.68 -23.00 -1.14
CA VAL A 302 7.65 -24.25 -1.92
C VAL A 302 8.99 -24.98 -1.82
N LEU A 303 10.12 -24.30 -1.98
CA LEU A 303 11.44 -24.89 -1.85
C LEU A 303 11.69 -25.47 -0.45
N ALA A 304 11.25 -24.76 0.61
CA ALA A 304 11.32 -25.25 1.98
C ALA A 304 10.49 -26.51 2.17
N LEU A 305 9.23 -26.54 1.63
CA LEU A 305 8.37 -27.72 1.75
C LEU A 305 8.95 -28.92 1.02
N VAL A 306 9.31 -28.78 -0.26
CA VAL A 306 9.82 -29.88 -1.09
C VAL A 306 11.11 -30.43 -0.52
N SER A 307 12.05 -29.56 -0.12
CA SER A 307 13.31 -30.01 0.48
C SER A 307 13.11 -30.63 1.86
N ASN A 308 12.12 -30.16 2.66
CA ASN A 308 11.80 -30.79 3.95
C ASN A 308 11.17 -32.18 3.78
N VAL A 309 10.30 -32.37 2.78
CA VAL A 309 9.74 -33.70 2.43
C VAL A 309 10.90 -34.66 2.10
N TYR A 310 11.85 -34.22 1.26
CA TYR A 310 13.02 -35.04 0.92
C TYR A 310 13.84 -35.42 2.18
N LEU A 311 14.15 -34.45 3.05
CA LEU A 311 14.92 -34.71 4.29
C LEU A 311 14.13 -35.59 5.26
N ALA A 312 12.84 -35.45 5.39
CA ALA A 312 12.00 -36.27 6.27
C ALA A 312 11.95 -37.78 5.84
N ILE A 313 12.11 -38.01 4.52
CA ILE A 313 12.12 -39.37 3.96
C ILE A 313 13.52 -40.01 4.09
N PHE A 314 14.56 -39.27 3.74
CA PHE A 314 15.92 -39.83 3.57
C PHE A 314 16.84 -39.67 4.79
N GLU A 315 16.55 -38.71 5.68
CA GLU A 315 17.34 -38.55 6.93
C GLU A 315 16.77 -39.40 8.05
N SER A 316 17.66 -40.08 8.77
CA SER A 316 17.30 -41.05 9.83
C SER A 316 16.71 -40.39 11.10
N GLY A 317 16.86 -39.07 11.27
CA GLY A 317 16.44 -38.35 12.46
C GLY A 317 14.94 -37.99 12.47
N TYR A 318 14.37 -37.74 13.66
CA TYR A 318 12.98 -37.29 13.80
C TYR A 318 12.78 -35.77 13.51
N LEU A 319 13.85 -34.98 13.53
CA LEU A 319 13.77 -33.51 13.42
C LEU A 319 12.99 -33.05 12.19
N PHE A 320 13.38 -33.53 11.00
CA PHE A 320 12.73 -33.12 9.76
C PHE A 320 11.28 -33.63 9.63
N LYS A 321 10.97 -34.79 10.25
CA LYS A 321 9.61 -35.33 10.33
C LYS A 321 8.73 -34.43 11.20
N VAL A 322 9.21 -33.99 12.36
CA VAL A 322 8.48 -33.05 13.24
C VAL A 322 8.28 -31.70 12.56
N ILE A 323 9.32 -31.16 11.89
CA ILE A 323 9.20 -29.90 11.15
C ILE A 323 8.20 -30.04 10.00
N LEU A 324 8.20 -31.18 9.28
CA LEU A 324 7.25 -31.43 8.20
C LEU A 324 5.81 -31.48 8.72
N ILE A 325 5.56 -32.18 9.83
CA ILE A 325 4.23 -32.21 10.47
C ILE A 325 3.78 -30.80 10.84
N ALA A 326 4.64 -29.99 11.47
CA ALA A 326 4.32 -28.61 11.82
C ALA A 326 4.01 -27.75 10.59
N GLN A 327 4.82 -27.87 9.54
CA GLN A 327 4.64 -27.12 8.28
C GLN A 327 3.34 -27.51 7.55
N VAL A 328 3.05 -28.79 7.43
CA VAL A 328 1.81 -29.30 6.80
C VAL A 328 0.61 -28.91 7.65
N SER A 329 0.68 -29.02 8.98
CA SER A 329 -0.39 -28.59 9.88
C SER A 329 -0.69 -27.10 9.73
N PHE A 330 0.33 -26.25 9.57
CA PHE A 330 0.16 -24.81 9.30
C PHE A 330 -0.62 -24.56 8.01
N TYR A 331 -0.29 -25.26 6.91
CA TYR A 331 -1.02 -25.09 5.64
C TYR A 331 -2.43 -25.68 5.69
N ILE A 332 -2.65 -26.82 6.38
CA ILE A 332 -3.99 -27.39 6.58
C ILE A 332 -4.84 -26.40 7.38
N MET A 333 -4.28 -25.81 8.45
CA MET A 333 -4.96 -24.82 9.26
C MET A 333 -5.35 -23.59 8.44
N ALA A 334 -4.48 -23.11 7.55
CA ALA A 334 -4.78 -22.02 6.64
C ALA A 334 -5.94 -22.35 5.68
N VAL A 335 -5.97 -23.56 5.11
CA VAL A 335 -7.04 -24.01 4.23
C VAL A 335 -8.37 -24.18 4.96
N LEU A 336 -8.36 -24.77 6.15
CA LEU A 336 -9.57 -24.93 6.95
C LEU A 336 -10.16 -23.59 7.41
N SER A 337 -9.30 -22.63 7.75
CA SER A 337 -9.72 -21.26 8.07
C SER A 337 -10.35 -20.56 6.87
N TRP A 338 -9.75 -20.69 5.66
CA TRP A 338 -10.29 -20.14 4.41
C TRP A 338 -11.73 -20.58 4.13
N PHE A 339 -12.06 -21.85 4.44
CA PHE A 339 -13.40 -22.38 4.25
C PHE A 339 -14.32 -22.22 5.47
N GLU A 340 -13.94 -21.41 6.48
CA GLU A 340 -14.67 -21.17 7.72
C GLU A 340 -14.99 -22.47 8.51
N LYS A 341 -14.21 -23.53 8.26
CA LYS A 341 -14.35 -24.85 8.93
C LYS A 341 -13.49 -24.99 10.17
N PHE A 342 -12.86 -23.93 10.62
CA PHE A 342 -11.99 -23.98 11.79
C PHE A 342 -12.78 -23.75 13.09
N PRO A 343 -12.50 -24.52 14.18
CA PRO A 343 -13.18 -24.34 15.46
C PRO A 343 -12.96 -22.94 16.03
N LYS A 344 -14.02 -22.31 16.52
CA LYS A 344 -13.97 -20.95 17.13
C LYS A 344 -13.37 -20.97 18.54
N VAL A 345 -12.15 -21.50 18.70
CA VAL A 345 -11.37 -21.44 19.95
C VAL A 345 -10.50 -20.20 19.93
N PRO A 346 -10.64 -19.21 20.86
CA PRO A 346 -10.10 -17.85 20.71
C PRO A 346 -8.61 -17.74 20.35
N VAL A 347 -7.73 -18.55 20.96
CA VAL A 347 -6.29 -18.52 20.67
C VAL A 347 -5.99 -19.22 19.34
N VAL A 348 -6.60 -20.36 19.11
CA VAL A 348 -6.35 -21.21 17.93
C VAL A 348 -6.92 -20.58 16.68
N SER A 349 -8.09 -19.93 16.79
CA SER A 349 -8.67 -19.19 15.67
C SER A 349 -7.83 -18.00 15.25
N LYS A 350 -7.19 -17.27 16.17
CA LYS A 350 -6.25 -16.20 15.84
C LYS A 350 -5.04 -16.71 15.05
N ILE A 351 -4.46 -17.84 15.44
CA ILE A 351 -3.34 -18.46 14.73
C ILE A 351 -3.80 -18.93 13.33
N ALA A 352 -4.98 -19.52 13.24
CA ALA A 352 -5.55 -20.00 11.98
C ALA A 352 -5.77 -18.84 10.98
N VAL A 353 -6.31 -17.73 11.44
CA VAL A 353 -6.53 -16.51 10.65
C VAL A 353 -5.20 -15.89 10.17
N ILE A 354 -4.16 -15.90 11.02
CA ILE A 354 -2.80 -15.47 10.62
C ILE A 354 -2.21 -16.41 9.57
N ALA A 355 -2.35 -17.73 9.75
CA ALA A 355 -1.87 -18.73 8.80
C ALA A 355 -2.58 -18.62 7.44
N GLU A 356 -3.90 -18.42 7.45
CA GLU A 356 -4.72 -18.19 6.26
C GLU A 356 -4.23 -16.95 5.50
N TYR A 357 -4.17 -15.80 6.17
CA TYR A 357 -3.77 -14.55 5.54
C TYR A 357 -2.34 -14.60 5.01
N PHE A 358 -1.40 -15.15 5.79
CA PHE A 358 -0.01 -15.32 5.36
C PHE A 358 0.09 -16.20 4.11
N THR A 359 -0.59 -17.35 4.11
CA THR A 359 -0.57 -18.28 2.98
C THR A 359 -1.23 -17.66 1.75
N MET A 360 -2.43 -17.08 1.93
CA MET A 360 -3.18 -16.39 0.88
C MET A 360 -2.38 -15.26 0.23
N ALA A 361 -1.80 -14.39 1.05
CA ALA A 361 -1.06 -13.22 0.56
C ALA A 361 0.17 -13.62 -0.26
N ASN A 362 0.90 -14.67 0.18
CA ASN A 362 2.07 -15.17 -0.54
C ASN A 362 1.71 -15.90 -1.84
N ILE A 363 0.61 -16.67 -1.86
CA ILE A 363 0.09 -17.29 -3.07
C ILE A 363 -0.36 -16.22 -4.07
N ALA A 364 -1.13 -15.22 -3.62
CA ALA A 364 -1.58 -14.12 -4.46
C ALA A 364 -0.39 -13.33 -5.04
N ALA A 365 0.64 -13.07 -4.23
CA ALA A 365 1.87 -12.41 -4.68
C ALA A 365 2.59 -13.23 -5.75
N GLY A 366 2.78 -14.53 -5.53
CA GLY A 366 3.42 -15.41 -6.49
C GLY A 366 2.68 -15.50 -7.82
N ILE A 367 1.32 -15.60 -7.79
CA ILE A 367 0.48 -15.59 -8.99
C ILE A 367 0.62 -14.24 -9.73
N GLY A 368 0.54 -13.11 -9.01
CA GLY A 368 0.67 -11.78 -9.60
C GLY A 368 2.01 -11.56 -10.29
N ILE A 369 3.09 -12.03 -9.67
CA ILE A 369 4.45 -11.95 -10.23
C ILE A 369 4.59 -12.84 -11.46
N LEU A 370 4.11 -14.08 -11.39
CA LEU A 370 4.14 -15.00 -12.52
C LEU A 370 3.39 -14.40 -13.72
N GLN A 371 2.22 -13.81 -13.49
CA GLN A 371 1.49 -13.08 -14.52
C GLN A 371 2.31 -11.92 -15.11
N SER A 372 3.02 -11.15 -14.29
CA SER A 372 3.87 -10.06 -14.76
C SER A 372 5.09 -10.57 -15.56
N ILE A 373 5.71 -11.69 -15.15
CA ILE A 373 6.84 -12.30 -15.85
C ILE A 373 6.37 -12.85 -17.22
N THR A 374 5.19 -13.44 -17.29
CA THR A 374 4.60 -13.96 -18.53
C THR A 374 3.98 -12.86 -19.43
N GLY A 375 4.20 -11.58 -19.10
CA GLY A 375 3.79 -10.44 -19.93
C GLY A 375 2.36 -9.94 -19.70
N LYS A 376 1.59 -10.54 -18.78
CA LYS A 376 0.25 -10.06 -18.44
C LYS A 376 0.32 -8.76 -17.64
N LYS A 377 -0.16 -7.68 -18.23
CA LYS A 377 -0.26 -6.35 -17.61
C LYS A 377 -1.70 -6.08 -17.20
N THR A 378 -1.95 -5.89 -15.92
CA THR A 378 -3.29 -5.58 -15.40
C THR A 378 -3.43 -4.06 -15.33
N VAL A 379 -4.37 -3.50 -16.10
CA VAL A 379 -4.63 -2.06 -16.15
C VAL A 379 -5.96 -1.72 -15.45
N THR A 380 -6.96 -2.60 -15.59
CA THR A 380 -8.33 -2.35 -15.13
C THR A 380 -8.52 -2.48 -13.63
N TRP A 381 -9.48 -1.73 -13.13
CA TRP A 381 -9.83 -1.54 -11.74
C TRP A 381 -11.03 -2.41 -11.34
N LYS A 382 -10.79 -3.52 -10.65
CA LYS A 382 -11.87 -4.25 -9.98
C LYS A 382 -11.87 -3.91 -8.49
N LYS A 383 -13.02 -3.45 -7.99
CA LYS A 383 -13.24 -3.06 -6.60
C LYS A 383 -13.62 -4.26 -5.73
N ALA A 384 -13.38 -4.16 -4.43
CA ALA A 384 -14.07 -4.98 -3.43
C ALA A 384 -15.39 -4.26 -3.08
N ASN A 385 -16.53 -4.92 -3.21
CA ASN A 385 -17.83 -4.31 -2.97
C ASN A 385 -18.05 -3.96 -1.49
N SER A 386 -17.51 -4.78 -0.57
CA SER A 386 -17.66 -4.58 0.87
C SER A 386 -16.93 -3.35 1.43
N THR A 387 -16.00 -2.73 0.66
CA THR A 387 -15.26 -1.53 1.08
C THR A 387 -15.97 -0.22 0.73
N ARG A 388 -17.23 -0.27 0.28
CA ARG A 388 -18.04 0.88 -0.16
C ARG A 388 -19.22 1.15 0.75
#